data_c48d7ae0e322194c9e89c6b06f4c6906
#
_entry.id   c48d7ae0e322194c9e89c6b06f4c6906
#
_cell.length_a   1.000
_cell.length_b   1.000
_cell.length_c   1.000
_cell.angle_alpha   90.00
_cell.angle_beta   90.00
_cell.angle_gamma   90.00
#
_symmetry.space_group_name_H-M   'P 1'
#
loop_
_entity.id
_entity.type
_entity.pdbx_description
1 polymer ?
#
loop_
_entity_poly.entity_id
_entity_poly.type
_entity_poly.pdbx_seq_one_letter_code
_entity_poly.pdbx_strand_id
1 'polypeptide(L)'
;MARVIAHRRPAMVRQVITLGAPFSGTPRSTRVWRIYEYLSGHKIDDPVALGYMSEAAQQLTVPSTAIWSRDDGIVPWANCVEPHCATTDNIEIFGSHFGMPVNPAVLYAVADRLAQPEDDWKPFDRRGLLRAMAYPTVGHA
;
A
#
# COMPACT_ATOMS: atom_id res chain seq x y z
N MET A 1 6.07 -7.97 -2.81
CA MET A 1 7.33 -8.54 -2.27
C MET A 1 7.70 -7.94 -0.91
N ALA A 2 7.69 -6.60 -0.69
CA ALA A 2 8.03 -5.98 0.61
C ALA A 2 7.27 -6.57 1.81
N ARG A 3 5.95 -6.79 1.69
CA ARG A 3 5.12 -7.38 2.74
C ARG A 3 5.57 -8.81 3.10
N VAL A 4 5.93 -9.64 2.11
CA VAL A 4 6.45 -11.00 2.35
C VAL A 4 7.78 -10.96 3.12
N ILE A 5 8.66 -10.02 2.77
CA ILE A 5 9.92 -9.83 3.52
C ILE A 5 9.62 -9.42 4.96
N ALA A 6 8.68 -8.49 5.17
CA ALA A 6 8.30 -8.04 6.51
C ALA A 6 7.68 -9.17 7.36
N HIS A 7 6.94 -10.10 6.78
CA HIS A 7 6.45 -11.28 7.47
C HIS A 7 7.59 -12.23 7.87
N ARG A 8 8.50 -12.50 6.92
CA ARG A 8 9.57 -13.49 7.14
C ARG A 8 10.74 -12.97 7.97
N ARG A 9 10.96 -11.66 7.98
CA ARG A 9 12.09 -11.02 8.66
C ARG A 9 11.67 -9.70 9.33
N PRO A 10 10.67 -9.72 10.25
CA PRO A 10 10.15 -8.48 10.85
C PRO A 10 11.24 -7.68 11.58
N ALA A 11 12.19 -8.34 12.23
CA ALA A 11 13.29 -7.67 12.91
C ALA A 11 14.26 -6.89 11.99
N MET A 12 14.19 -7.11 10.68
CA MET A 12 15.00 -6.40 9.67
C MET A 12 14.23 -5.29 8.95
N VAL A 13 12.95 -5.13 9.27
CA VAL A 13 12.05 -4.20 8.57
C VAL A 13 11.48 -3.22 9.57
N ARG A 14 11.88 -1.98 9.47
CA ARG A 14 11.38 -0.89 10.31
C ARG A 14 9.91 -0.59 10.04
N GLN A 15 9.53 -0.50 8.78
CA GLN A 15 8.15 -0.24 8.33
C GLN A 15 7.96 -0.65 6.87
N VAL A 16 6.72 -0.80 6.44
CA VAL A 16 6.34 -1.02 5.04
C VAL A 16 5.49 0.15 4.55
N ILE A 17 5.86 0.72 3.41
CA ILE A 17 5.05 1.72 2.71
C ILE A 17 4.71 1.16 1.34
N THR A 18 3.42 1.12 0.99
CA THR A 18 2.94 0.65 -0.31
C THR A 18 2.29 1.78 -1.10
N LEU A 19 2.53 1.82 -2.40
CA LEU A 19 1.96 2.81 -3.33
C LEU A 19 1.08 2.08 -4.33
N GLY A 20 -0.25 2.19 -4.21
CA GLY A 20 -1.22 1.56 -5.10
C GLY A 20 -1.04 0.04 -5.27
N ALA A 21 -0.42 -0.62 -4.29
CA ALA A 21 -0.08 -2.03 -4.41
C ALA A 21 -1.21 -2.90 -3.87
N PRO A 22 -1.81 -3.79 -4.69
CA PRO A 22 -2.84 -4.70 -4.23
C PRO A 22 -2.21 -5.81 -3.37
N PHE A 23 -2.68 -5.98 -2.16
CA PHE A 23 -2.31 -7.09 -1.28
C PHE A 23 -3.53 -7.83 -0.73
N SER A 24 -4.75 -7.35 -1.02
CA SER A 24 -6.01 -8.02 -0.72
C SER A 24 -6.83 -8.27 -1.99
N GLY A 25 -7.89 -9.05 -1.88
CA GLY A 25 -8.74 -9.40 -3.03
C GLY A 25 -8.22 -10.59 -3.84
N THR A 26 -8.93 -10.89 -4.93
CA THR A 26 -8.51 -11.98 -5.82
C THR A 26 -7.47 -11.52 -6.82
N PRO A 27 -6.52 -12.38 -7.23
CA PRO A 27 -5.50 -12.02 -8.21
C PRO A 27 -6.07 -11.45 -9.51
N ARG A 28 -7.26 -11.90 -9.91
CA ARG A 28 -7.94 -11.46 -11.13
C ARG A 28 -8.76 -10.18 -10.99
N SER A 29 -8.90 -9.62 -9.78
CA SER A 29 -9.62 -8.36 -9.54
C SER A 29 -8.87 -7.12 -10.05
N THR A 30 -7.58 -7.23 -10.34
CA THR A 30 -6.78 -6.16 -10.92
C THR A 30 -6.65 -6.33 -12.43
N ARG A 31 -6.61 -5.26 -13.21
CA ARG A 31 -6.32 -5.34 -14.65
C ARG A 31 -4.87 -5.72 -14.96
N VAL A 32 -4.03 -5.75 -13.94
CA VAL A 32 -2.58 -6.00 -14.04
C VAL A 32 -2.23 -7.46 -14.27
N TRP A 33 -3.11 -8.42 -13.93
CA TRP A 33 -2.78 -9.85 -14.03
C TRP A 33 -2.33 -10.27 -15.45
N ARG A 34 -2.94 -9.70 -16.50
CA ARG A 34 -2.56 -9.99 -17.90
C ARG A 34 -1.17 -9.46 -18.24
N ILE A 35 -0.83 -8.27 -17.73
CA ILE A 35 0.49 -7.66 -17.93
C ILE A 35 1.54 -8.44 -17.14
N TYR A 36 1.20 -8.83 -15.90
CA TYR A 36 2.08 -9.66 -15.08
C TYR A 36 2.39 -11.00 -15.76
N GLU A 37 1.38 -11.73 -16.26
CA GLU A 37 1.59 -12.99 -16.98
C GLU A 37 2.43 -12.81 -18.24
N TYR A 38 2.20 -11.73 -18.98
CA TYR A 38 2.95 -11.42 -20.19
C TYR A 38 4.43 -11.10 -19.89
N LEU A 39 4.70 -10.32 -18.85
CA LEU A 39 6.07 -9.89 -18.50
C LEU A 39 6.84 -10.94 -17.70
N SER A 40 6.18 -11.69 -16.83
CA SER A 40 6.84 -12.67 -15.95
C SER A 40 6.95 -14.05 -16.58
N GLY A 41 6.14 -14.35 -17.59
CA GLY A 41 6.01 -15.70 -18.16
C GLY A 41 5.34 -16.72 -17.21
N HIS A 42 4.93 -16.29 -16.01
CA HIS A 42 4.27 -17.13 -15.02
C HIS A 42 2.77 -16.86 -15.01
N LYS A 43 1.97 -17.92 -14.86
CA LYS A 43 0.52 -17.79 -14.68
C LYS A 43 0.22 -17.27 -13.28
N ILE A 44 -0.78 -16.39 -13.16
CA ILE A 44 -1.19 -15.82 -11.88
C ILE A 44 -1.78 -16.89 -10.93
N ASP A 45 -2.24 -18.01 -11.49
CA ASP A 45 -2.78 -19.15 -10.75
C ASP A 45 -1.67 -20.16 -10.32
N ASP A 46 -0.39 -19.82 -10.50
CA ASP A 46 0.73 -20.63 -10.01
C ASP A 46 0.65 -20.76 -8.47
N PRO A 47 0.70 -21.98 -7.91
CA PRO A 47 0.62 -22.19 -6.46
C PRO A 47 1.64 -21.40 -5.65
N VAL A 48 2.84 -21.17 -6.20
CA VAL A 48 3.89 -20.37 -5.56
C VAL A 48 3.48 -18.90 -5.53
N ALA A 49 2.95 -18.36 -6.64
CA ALA A 49 2.47 -16.99 -6.72
C ALA A 49 1.29 -16.76 -5.75
N LEU A 50 0.33 -17.69 -5.72
CA LEU A 50 -0.80 -17.65 -4.80
C LEU A 50 -0.36 -17.72 -3.33
N GLY A 51 0.67 -18.51 -3.02
CA GLY A 51 1.26 -18.56 -1.69
C GLY A 51 1.85 -17.20 -1.26
N TYR A 52 2.59 -16.53 -2.13
CA TYR A 52 3.11 -15.18 -1.85
C TYR A 52 2.00 -14.13 -1.72
N MET A 53 0.94 -14.23 -2.49
CA MET A 53 -0.21 -13.32 -2.40
C MET A 53 -0.96 -13.51 -1.10
N SER A 54 -1.21 -14.76 -0.71
CA SER A 54 -1.86 -15.10 0.57
C SER A 54 -1.02 -14.59 1.76
N GLU A 55 0.30 -14.78 1.73
CA GLU A 55 1.21 -14.26 2.74
C GLU A 55 1.20 -12.72 2.77
N ALA A 56 1.24 -12.08 1.59
CA ALA A 56 1.21 -10.62 1.49
C ALA A 56 -0.11 -10.01 1.97
N ALA A 57 -1.22 -10.73 1.91
CA ALA A 57 -2.53 -10.27 2.37
C ALA A 57 -2.66 -10.25 3.90
N GLN A 58 -1.83 -11.00 4.62
CA GLN A 58 -1.88 -11.06 6.08
C GLN A 58 -1.47 -9.72 6.70
N GLN A 59 -2.02 -9.45 7.89
CA GLN A 59 -1.67 -8.25 8.65
C GLN A 59 -0.20 -8.29 9.08
N LEU A 60 0.52 -7.19 8.87
CA LEU A 60 1.92 -7.07 9.28
C LEU A 60 2.05 -6.84 10.78
N THR A 61 3.13 -7.35 11.36
CA THR A 61 3.53 -7.07 12.74
C THR A 61 4.38 -5.80 12.88
N VAL A 62 4.90 -5.31 11.76
CA VAL A 62 5.63 -4.03 11.68
C VAL A 62 4.71 -2.92 11.22
N PRO A 63 4.99 -1.64 11.54
CA PRO A 63 4.23 -0.52 11.06
C PRO A 63 4.05 -0.54 9.54
N SER A 64 2.84 -0.27 9.06
CA SER A 64 2.59 -0.22 7.63
C SER A 64 1.70 0.96 7.23
N THR A 65 2.00 1.55 6.09
CA THR A 65 1.25 2.64 5.50
C THR A 65 0.91 2.31 4.06
N ALA A 66 -0.38 2.27 3.74
CA ALA A 66 -0.86 2.14 2.37
C ALA A 66 -1.22 3.51 1.81
N ILE A 67 -0.57 3.90 0.72
CA ILE A 67 -0.91 5.11 -0.04
C ILE A 67 -1.64 4.65 -1.31
N TRP A 68 -2.83 5.15 -1.54
CA TRP A 68 -3.71 4.70 -2.61
C TRP A 68 -4.57 5.84 -3.18
N SER A 69 -5.20 5.61 -4.33
CA SER A 69 -6.06 6.58 -4.99
C SER A 69 -7.31 5.91 -5.55
N ARG A 70 -8.45 6.58 -5.44
CA ARG A 70 -9.68 6.16 -6.15
C ARG A 70 -9.56 6.31 -7.66
N ASP A 71 -8.70 7.22 -8.11
CA ASP A 71 -8.44 7.53 -9.51
C ASP A 71 -7.31 6.67 -10.12
N ASP A 72 -6.87 5.61 -9.43
CA ASP A 72 -5.75 4.73 -9.85
C ASP A 72 -5.93 4.19 -11.28
N GLY A 73 -7.13 3.76 -11.63
CA GLY A 73 -7.50 3.25 -12.96
C GLY A 73 -6.94 1.86 -13.33
N ILE A 74 -5.95 1.36 -12.60
CA ILE A 74 -5.31 0.06 -12.82
C ILE A 74 -5.66 -0.92 -11.70
N VAL A 75 -5.45 -0.51 -10.45
CA VAL A 75 -5.70 -1.32 -9.27
C VAL A 75 -6.92 -0.79 -8.53
N PRO A 76 -7.93 -1.63 -8.24
CA PRO A 76 -9.02 -1.24 -7.37
C PRO A 76 -8.48 -0.81 -6.01
N TRP A 77 -8.76 0.42 -5.60
CA TRP A 77 -8.26 0.99 -4.35
C TRP A 77 -8.56 0.12 -3.12
N ALA A 78 -9.74 -0.54 -3.11
CA ALA A 78 -10.15 -1.43 -2.03
C ALA A 78 -9.18 -2.60 -1.79
N ASN A 79 -8.39 -2.98 -2.81
CA ASN A 79 -7.38 -4.03 -2.68
C ASN A 79 -6.04 -3.52 -2.11
N CYS A 80 -5.91 -2.20 -1.94
CA CYS A 80 -4.70 -1.53 -1.46
C CYS A 80 -4.82 -1.05 -0.01
N VAL A 81 -5.97 -1.25 0.64
CA VAL A 81 -6.28 -0.71 1.98
C VAL A 81 -5.83 -1.68 3.06
N GLU A 82 -5.04 -1.17 4.01
CA GLU A 82 -4.67 -1.93 5.21
C GLU A 82 -5.87 -2.12 6.15
N PRO A 83 -6.00 -3.28 6.78
CA PRO A 83 -6.92 -3.44 7.90
C PRO A 83 -6.59 -2.44 9.01
N HIS A 84 -7.62 -1.90 9.65
CA HIS A 84 -7.42 -0.92 10.70
C HIS A 84 -6.81 -1.55 11.96
N CYS A 85 -5.63 -1.08 12.35
CA CYS A 85 -5.00 -1.44 13.62
C CYS A 85 -4.09 -0.30 14.12
N ALA A 86 -3.51 -0.47 15.33
CA ALA A 86 -2.70 0.57 15.98
C ALA A 86 -1.43 0.95 15.19
N THR A 87 -0.94 0.08 14.32
CA THR A 87 0.30 0.27 13.56
C THR A 87 0.08 0.38 12.05
N THR A 88 -1.18 0.55 11.60
CA THR A 88 -1.50 0.72 10.18
C THR A 88 -2.08 2.10 9.89
N ASP A 89 -1.75 2.65 8.74
CA ASP A 89 -2.37 3.86 8.21
C ASP A 89 -2.71 3.72 6.73
N ASN A 90 -3.78 4.38 6.32
CA ASN A 90 -4.29 4.41 4.96
C ASN A 90 -4.33 5.84 4.48
N ILE A 91 -3.50 6.23 3.53
CA ILE A 91 -3.43 7.59 3.01
C ILE A 91 -4.02 7.61 1.61
N GLU A 92 -5.19 8.23 1.47
CA GLU A 92 -5.78 8.51 0.17
C GLU A 92 -5.12 9.74 -0.45
N ILE A 93 -4.82 9.66 -1.75
CA ILE A 93 -4.29 10.77 -2.56
C ILE A 93 -5.07 10.86 -3.87
N PHE A 94 -4.98 12.00 -4.55
CA PHE A 94 -5.46 12.16 -5.92
C PHE A 94 -4.35 11.83 -6.92
N GLY A 95 -4.62 10.98 -7.88
CA GLY A 95 -3.67 10.67 -8.95
C GLY A 95 -3.83 9.28 -9.55
N SER A 96 -3.28 9.12 -10.75
CA SER A 96 -3.24 7.84 -11.45
C SER A 96 -2.15 6.92 -10.89
N HIS A 97 -2.26 5.62 -11.16
CA HIS A 97 -1.29 4.61 -10.73
C HIS A 97 0.15 4.97 -11.11
N PHE A 98 0.39 5.27 -12.38
CA PHE A 98 1.73 5.64 -12.87
C PHE A 98 2.21 7.01 -12.40
N GLY A 99 1.29 7.87 -11.97
CA GLY A 99 1.62 9.18 -11.43
C GLY A 99 2.10 9.14 -9.97
N MET A 100 1.74 8.10 -9.20
CA MET A 100 2.06 8.02 -7.77
C MET A 100 3.55 8.22 -7.44
N PRO A 101 4.51 7.59 -8.14
CA PRO A 101 5.93 7.72 -7.79
C PRO A 101 6.51 9.14 -7.92
N VAL A 102 5.86 10.00 -8.71
CA VAL A 102 6.28 11.39 -8.94
C VAL A 102 5.29 12.41 -8.37
N ASN A 103 4.24 11.97 -7.70
CA ASN A 103 3.22 12.84 -7.11
C ASN A 103 3.79 13.52 -5.85
N PRO A 104 3.81 14.87 -5.77
CA PRO A 104 4.33 15.58 -4.59
C PRO A 104 3.65 15.20 -3.28
N ALA A 105 2.33 14.92 -3.29
CA ALA A 105 1.62 14.47 -2.10
C ALA A 105 2.10 13.09 -1.64
N VAL A 106 2.34 12.16 -2.58
CA VAL A 106 2.93 10.85 -2.25
C VAL A 106 4.33 11.01 -1.68
N LEU A 107 5.18 11.80 -2.33
CA LEU A 107 6.56 12.03 -1.87
C LEU A 107 6.59 12.65 -0.48
N TYR A 108 5.71 13.61 -0.22
CA TYR A 108 5.58 14.22 1.11
C TYR A 108 5.13 13.19 2.15
N ALA A 109 4.10 12.40 1.87
CA ALA A 109 3.63 11.36 2.80
C ALA A 109 4.71 10.31 3.08
N VAL A 110 5.45 9.87 2.06
CA VAL A 110 6.59 8.93 2.23
C VAL A 110 7.68 9.56 3.10
N ALA A 111 8.06 10.81 2.84
CA ALA A 111 9.07 11.50 3.64
C ALA A 111 8.65 11.65 5.11
N ASP A 112 7.38 11.99 5.36
CA ASP A 112 6.82 12.08 6.71
C ASP A 112 6.87 10.72 7.44
N ARG A 113 6.49 9.63 6.77
CA ARG A 113 6.59 8.28 7.34
C ARG A 113 8.04 7.89 7.66
N LEU A 114 8.97 8.15 6.75
CA LEU A 114 10.38 7.83 6.93
C LEU A 114 11.06 8.68 8.01
N ALA A 115 10.57 9.89 8.26
CA ALA A 115 11.12 10.79 9.27
C ALA A 115 10.74 10.42 10.71
N GLN A 116 9.76 9.54 10.93
CA GLN A 116 9.35 9.13 12.27
C GLN A 116 10.47 8.37 13.01
N PRO A 117 10.60 8.52 14.33
CA PRO A 117 11.43 7.65 15.14
C PRO A 117 10.97 6.18 15.07
N GLU A 118 11.87 5.23 15.27
CA GLU A 118 11.56 3.80 15.16
C GLU A 118 10.49 3.34 16.17
N ASP A 119 10.57 3.81 17.39
CA ASP A 119 9.70 3.38 18.49
C ASP A 119 8.52 4.33 18.78
N ASP A 120 8.30 5.34 17.93
CA ASP A 120 7.24 6.35 18.10
C ASP A 120 6.42 6.52 16.82
N TRP A 121 5.91 5.38 16.30
CA TRP A 121 5.04 5.42 15.12
C TRP A 121 3.70 6.06 15.44
N LYS A 122 3.28 7.00 14.59
CA LYS A 122 1.99 7.70 14.65
C LYS A 122 1.33 7.72 13.29
N PRO A 123 0.00 7.69 13.22
CA PRO A 123 -0.72 7.90 11.97
C PRO A 123 -0.33 9.24 11.31
N PHE A 124 -0.50 9.31 9.99
CA PHE A 124 -0.24 10.53 9.21
C PHE A 124 -1.16 11.67 9.65
N ASP A 125 -0.59 12.79 10.02
CA ASP A 125 -1.35 13.96 10.44
C ASP A 125 -1.93 14.70 9.22
N ARG A 126 -3.25 14.68 9.08
CA ARG A 126 -3.99 15.35 8.00
C ARG A 126 -4.49 16.74 8.37
N ARG A 127 -4.18 17.23 9.57
CA ARG A 127 -4.64 18.54 10.05
C ARG A 127 -3.99 19.69 9.28
N GLY A 128 -4.75 20.76 9.09
CA GLY A 128 -4.33 21.93 8.33
C GLY A 128 -4.91 21.96 6.92
N LEU A 129 -5.19 23.17 6.42
CA LEU A 129 -5.92 23.37 5.16
C LEU A 129 -5.24 22.66 3.95
N LEU A 130 -3.95 22.82 3.79
CA LEU A 130 -3.21 22.23 2.64
C LEU A 130 -3.21 20.71 2.71
N ARG A 131 -2.99 20.13 3.90
CA ARG A 131 -3.03 18.69 4.07
C ARG A 131 -4.43 18.11 3.87
N ALA A 132 -5.47 18.77 4.39
CA ALA A 132 -6.85 18.35 4.20
C ALA A 132 -7.28 18.37 2.72
N MET A 133 -6.72 19.29 1.93
CA MET A 133 -6.98 19.35 0.48
C MET A 133 -6.20 18.26 -0.30
N ALA A 134 -4.97 17.95 0.10
CA ALA A 134 -4.11 16.98 -0.59
C ALA A 134 -4.43 15.53 -0.19
N TYR A 135 -4.93 15.29 1.01
CA TYR A 135 -5.18 13.97 1.59
C TYR A 135 -6.62 13.87 2.08
N PRO A 136 -7.54 13.42 1.23
CA PRO A 136 -8.93 13.25 1.61
C PRO A 136 -9.05 12.38 2.88
N THR A 137 -10.00 12.74 3.75
CA THR A 137 -10.28 11.90 4.91
C THR A 137 -10.96 10.63 4.42
N VAL A 138 -10.36 9.49 4.73
CA VAL A 138 -10.97 8.18 4.46
C VAL A 138 -12.24 8.10 5.30
N GLY A 139 -13.39 8.34 4.68
CA GLY A 139 -14.68 8.07 5.32
C GLY A 139 -14.74 6.56 5.57
N HIS A 140 -14.85 6.18 6.83
CA HIS A 140 -15.16 4.79 7.18
C HIS A 140 -16.52 4.46 6.56
N ALA A 141 -16.51 3.66 5.48
CA ALA A 141 -17.70 3.03 4.94
C ALA A 141 -17.92 1.69 5.63
#